data_dce817666a21ee397d5419b558dd1584
#
_entry.id   dce817666a21ee397d5419b558dd1584
#
_cell.length_a   1.000
_cell.length_b   1.000
_cell.length_c   1.000
_cell.angle_alpha   90.00
_cell.angle_beta   90.00
_cell.angle_gamma   90.00
#
_symmetry.space_group_name_H-M   'P 1'
#
loop_
_entity.id
_entity.type
_entity.pdbx_description
1 polymer ?
#
loop_
_entity_poly.entity_id
_entity_poly.type
_entity_poly.pdbx_seq_one_letter_code
_entity_poly.pdbx_strand_id
1 'polypeptide(L)'
;MGDPESKRKRYCLMCNVFKPDRCHHCSACNRCVLNMDHHCPWVNNCIGFWNRKFFLLLLFYTILSLIYYIITMGNYIVDTIYWHMEAYYKPIKLKEIIIVFLVDISYLLASFLALVLSRFAYFHLTLVRKNITTIESLEHKGTDYESLVIYNNRIRFSTM
;
A
#
# COMPACT_ATOMS: atom_id res chain seq x y z
N MET A 1 7.93 40.84 -19.81
CA MET A 1 7.22 40.74 -18.53
C MET A 1 6.07 39.77 -18.78
N GLY A 2 6.27 38.49 -18.54
CA GLY A 2 5.25 37.43 -18.67
C GLY A 2 4.48 37.35 -17.37
N ASP A 3 3.14 37.38 -17.47
CA ASP A 3 2.24 37.19 -16.35
C ASP A 3 2.57 35.86 -15.64
N PRO A 4 2.66 35.86 -14.30
CA PRO A 4 2.73 34.61 -13.56
C PRO A 4 1.41 33.89 -13.80
N GLU A 5 1.51 32.72 -14.41
CA GLU A 5 0.45 31.79 -14.74
C GLU A 5 -0.61 31.77 -13.63
N SER A 6 -1.76 32.34 -13.91
CA SER A 6 -2.94 32.38 -13.05
C SER A 6 -3.26 30.92 -12.66
N LYS A 7 -2.86 30.48 -11.48
CA LYS A 7 -3.26 29.19 -10.91
C LYS A 7 -4.79 29.19 -10.84
N ARG A 8 -5.45 28.61 -11.86
CA ARG A 8 -6.90 28.47 -11.86
C ARG A 8 -7.31 27.72 -10.59
N LYS A 9 -7.97 28.43 -9.70
CA LYS A 9 -8.49 27.84 -8.45
C LYS A 9 -9.40 26.67 -8.83
N ARG A 10 -8.96 25.43 -8.52
CA ARG A 10 -9.74 24.22 -8.82
C ARG A 10 -10.99 24.21 -7.93
N TYR A 11 -12.16 24.01 -8.51
CA TYR A 11 -13.43 23.97 -7.80
C TYR A 11 -14.03 22.57 -7.84
N CYS A 12 -14.66 22.14 -6.76
CA CYS A 12 -15.39 20.90 -6.67
C CYS A 12 -16.88 21.15 -6.75
N LEU A 13 -17.51 20.78 -7.85
CA LEU A 13 -18.97 20.93 -8.04
C LEU A 13 -19.78 20.06 -7.09
N MET A 14 -19.26 18.87 -6.73
CA MET A 14 -19.98 17.95 -5.82
C MET A 14 -19.98 18.42 -4.37
N CYS A 15 -18.88 19.02 -3.90
CA CYS A 15 -18.76 19.52 -2.53
C CYS A 15 -19.04 21.02 -2.42
N ASN A 16 -19.17 21.72 -3.55
CA ASN A 16 -19.39 23.15 -3.64
C ASN A 16 -18.31 24.00 -2.95
N VAL A 17 -17.04 23.58 -3.07
CA VAL A 17 -15.87 24.23 -2.43
C VAL A 17 -14.68 24.36 -3.38
N PHE A 18 -13.83 25.36 -3.15
CA PHE A 18 -12.53 25.43 -3.82
C PHE A 18 -11.59 24.36 -3.27
N LYS A 19 -10.93 23.64 -4.17
CA LYS A 19 -9.96 22.60 -3.81
C LYS A 19 -8.60 23.26 -3.54
N PRO A 20 -8.05 23.13 -2.33
CA PRO A 20 -6.65 23.45 -2.09
C PRO A 20 -5.70 22.63 -2.97
N ASP A 21 -4.43 23.00 -3.00
CA ASP A 21 -3.40 22.20 -3.69
C ASP A 21 -3.41 20.77 -3.17
N ARG A 22 -3.23 19.79 -4.07
CA ARG A 22 -3.18 18.36 -3.78
C ARG A 22 -4.49 17.77 -3.18
N CYS A 23 -5.60 18.52 -3.28
CA CYS A 23 -6.91 18.08 -2.83
C CYS A 23 -7.69 17.46 -4.00
N HIS A 24 -8.25 16.25 -3.78
CA HIS A 24 -9.07 15.55 -4.78
C HIS A 24 -10.41 15.13 -4.17
N HIS A 25 -11.46 15.09 -5.00
CA HIS A 25 -12.77 14.56 -4.59
C HIS A 25 -12.77 13.05 -4.77
N CYS A 26 -13.14 12.34 -3.71
CA CYS A 26 -13.36 10.91 -3.76
C CYS A 26 -14.85 10.61 -3.93
N SER A 27 -15.22 9.97 -5.02
CA SER A 27 -16.62 9.57 -5.29
C SER A 27 -17.12 8.51 -4.31
N ALA A 28 -16.27 7.55 -3.91
CA ALA A 28 -16.64 6.52 -2.94
C ALA A 28 -16.89 7.08 -1.52
N CYS A 29 -16.12 8.09 -1.09
CA CYS A 29 -16.32 8.75 0.20
C CYS A 29 -17.23 9.97 0.12
N ASN A 30 -17.63 10.38 -1.08
CA ASN A 30 -18.44 11.56 -1.41
C ASN A 30 -17.95 12.86 -0.72
N ARG A 31 -16.63 13.06 -0.69
CA ARG A 31 -15.99 14.23 -0.07
C ARG A 31 -14.66 14.58 -0.70
N CYS A 32 -14.24 15.84 -0.56
CA CYS A 32 -12.90 16.28 -0.87
C CYS A 32 -11.92 15.85 0.23
N VAL A 33 -10.78 15.29 -0.18
CA VAL A 33 -9.73 14.79 0.71
C VAL A 33 -8.44 15.56 0.44
N LEU A 34 -7.90 16.17 1.49
CA LEU A 34 -6.67 16.95 1.43
C LEU A 34 -5.48 16.03 1.24
N ASN A 35 -4.57 16.39 0.32
CA ASN A 35 -3.38 15.62 0.00
C ASN A 35 -3.70 14.14 -0.26
N MET A 36 -4.76 13.91 -1.06
CA MET A 36 -5.29 12.58 -1.32
C MET A 36 -4.25 11.71 -2.01
N ASP A 37 -4.00 10.53 -1.44
CA ASP A 37 -3.14 9.52 -2.02
C ASP A 37 -3.95 8.51 -2.84
N HIS A 38 -4.92 7.87 -2.22
CA HIS A 38 -5.87 6.94 -2.86
C HIS A 38 -7.09 6.69 -1.96
N HIS A 39 -8.16 6.12 -2.53
CA HIS A 39 -9.20 5.43 -1.76
C HIS A 39 -8.78 3.99 -1.55
N CYS A 40 -8.77 3.53 -0.30
CA CYS A 40 -8.35 2.19 0.06
C CYS A 40 -9.56 1.33 0.44
N PRO A 41 -9.95 0.34 -0.38
CA PRO A 41 -11.09 -0.53 -0.07
C PRO A 41 -10.88 -1.37 1.20
N TRP A 42 -9.63 -1.77 1.47
CA TRP A 42 -9.28 -2.62 2.62
C TRP A 42 -9.56 -1.98 3.98
N VAL A 43 -9.44 -0.66 4.08
CA VAL A 43 -9.77 0.11 5.28
C VAL A 43 -11.06 0.93 5.10
N ASN A 44 -11.74 0.77 3.97
CA ASN A 44 -12.95 1.48 3.58
C ASN A 44 -12.86 2.99 3.82
N ASN A 45 -11.71 3.59 3.48
CA ASN A 45 -11.45 5.01 3.69
C ASN A 45 -10.42 5.55 2.69
N CYS A 46 -10.40 6.88 2.52
CA CYS A 46 -9.35 7.55 1.79
C CYS A 46 -8.08 7.70 2.62
N ILE A 47 -6.94 7.41 1.99
CA ILE A 47 -5.62 7.71 2.52
C ILE A 47 -5.21 9.10 2.01
N GLY A 48 -4.87 9.98 2.94
CA GLY A 48 -4.52 11.36 2.65
C GLY A 48 -3.71 12.00 3.77
N PHE A 49 -3.79 13.33 3.90
CA PHE A 49 -2.95 14.13 4.81
C PHE A 49 -2.93 13.59 6.26
N TRP A 50 -4.09 13.23 6.82
CA TRP A 50 -4.21 12.90 8.24
C TRP A 50 -3.84 11.47 8.60
N ASN A 51 -3.98 10.52 7.67
CA ASN A 51 -3.86 9.10 7.97
C ASN A 51 -2.80 8.34 7.17
N ARG A 52 -2.02 9.02 6.31
CA ARG A 52 -0.97 8.38 5.50
C ARG A 52 0.07 7.67 6.37
N LYS A 53 0.47 8.27 7.51
CA LYS A 53 1.41 7.65 8.46
C LYS A 53 0.84 6.36 9.08
N PHE A 54 -0.42 6.35 9.44
CA PHE A 54 -1.08 5.16 10.01
C PHE A 54 -1.22 4.04 8.98
N PHE A 55 -1.46 4.40 7.72
CA PHE A 55 -1.46 3.44 6.62
C PHE A 55 -0.08 2.77 6.42
N LEU A 56 1.00 3.54 6.51
CA LEU A 56 2.36 2.97 6.44
C LEU A 56 2.68 2.08 7.64
N LEU A 57 2.24 2.46 8.84
CA LEU A 57 2.37 1.62 10.04
C LEU A 57 1.57 0.32 9.91
N LEU A 58 0.36 0.38 9.35
CA LEU A 58 -0.45 -0.81 9.06
C LEU A 58 0.31 -1.77 8.14
N LEU A 59 0.86 -1.28 7.03
CA LEU A 59 1.67 -2.10 6.12
C LEU A 59 2.88 -2.70 6.82
N PHE A 60 3.61 -1.90 7.59
CA PHE A 60 4.79 -2.35 8.31
C PHE A 60 4.46 -3.50 9.29
N TYR A 61 3.46 -3.33 10.15
CA TYR A 61 3.09 -4.36 11.11
C TYR A 61 2.49 -5.60 10.46
N THR A 62 1.74 -5.44 9.37
CA THR A 62 1.22 -6.59 8.61
C THR A 62 2.37 -7.42 8.01
N ILE A 63 3.35 -6.77 7.38
CA ILE A 63 4.53 -7.45 6.83
C ILE A 63 5.32 -8.12 7.96
N LEU A 64 5.54 -7.44 9.08
CA LEU A 64 6.25 -7.99 10.24
C LEU A 64 5.56 -9.24 10.79
N SER A 65 4.22 -9.21 10.89
CA SER A 65 3.42 -10.36 11.33
C SER A 65 3.52 -11.55 10.36
N LEU A 66 3.51 -11.29 9.05
CA LEU A 66 3.69 -12.34 8.04
C LEU A 66 5.09 -12.94 8.08
N ILE A 67 6.12 -12.12 8.23
CA ILE A 67 7.51 -12.60 8.38
C ILE A 67 7.64 -13.45 9.65
N TYR A 68 7.07 -12.99 10.77
CA TYR A 68 7.08 -13.75 12.01
C TYR A 68 6.41 -15.13 11.83
N TYR A 69 5.24 -15.17 11.17
CA TYR A 69 4.54 -16.41 10.83
C TYR A 69 5.41 -17.34 9.96
N ILE A 70 6.03 -16.82 8.92
CA ILE A 70 6.88 -17.59 8.01
C ILE A 70 8.08 -18.20 8.75
N ILE A 71 8.72 -17.43 9.64
CA ILE A 71 9.88 -17.90 10.43
C ILE A 71 9.44 -18.98 11.42
N THR A 72 8.36 -18.75 12.16
CA THR A 72 7.89 -19.70 13.19
C THR A 72 7.38 -21.01 12.59
N MET A 73 6.75 -20.95 11.41
CA MET A 73 6.24 -22.13 10.71
C MET A 73 7.29 -22.83 9.85
N GLY A 74 8.46 -22.20 9.63
CA GLY A 74 9.50 -22.73 8.74
C GLY A 74 9.97 -24.15 9.12
N ASN A 75 10.20 -24.41 10.41
CA ASN A 75 10.58 -25.74 10.88
C ASN A 75 9.46 -26.78 10.65
N TYR A 76 8.21 -26.39 10.91
CA TYR A 76 7.06 -27.24 10.68
C TYR A 76 6.89 -27.60 9.20
N ILE A 77 7.18 -26.68 8.29
CA ILE A 77 7.16 -26.95 6.83
C ILE A 77 8.25 -27.97 6.43
N VAL A 78 9.43 -27.89 7.04
CA VAL A 78 10.47 -28.91 6.82
C VAL A 78 9.98 -30.29 7.27
N ASP A 79 9.34 -30.38 8.43
CA ASP A 79 8.77 -31.65 8.92
C ASP A 79 7.64 -32.17 8.01
N THR A 80 6.80 -31.28 7.45
CA THR A 80 5.75 -31.69 6.50
C THR A 80 6.31 -32.21 5.18
N ILE A 81 7.44 -31.66 4.70
CA ILE A 81 8.13 -32.19 3.52
C ILE A 81 8.60 -33.63 3.78
N TYR A 82 9.24 -33.89 4.93
CA TYR A 82 9.62 -35.27 5.30
C TYR A 82 8.40 -36.18 5.41
N TRP A 83 7.31 -35.70 6.00
CA TRP A 83 6.06 -36.44 6.10
C TRP A 83 5.49 -36.80 4.71
N HIS A 84 5.52 -35.91 3.72
CA HIS A 84 5.11 -36.19 2.35
C HIS A 84 5.95 -37.31 1.69
N MET A 85 7.24 -37.34 1.99
CA MET A 85 8.12 -38.41 1.52
C MET A 85 7.79 -39.76 2.16
N GLU A 86 7.50 -39.80 3.49
CA GLU A 86 7.09 -41.01 4.17
C GLU A 86 5.69 -41.48 3.79
N ALA A 87 4.79 -40.56 3.51
CA ALA A 87 3.40 -40.79 3.13
C ALA A 87 3.24 -41.70 1.90
N TYR A 88 4.26 -41.69 1.02
CA TYR A 88 4.31 -42.57 -0.14
C TYR A 88 4.39 -44.06 0.26
N TYR A 89 4.91 -44.37 1.44
CA TYR A 89 5.17 -45.77 1.87
C TYR A 89 4.22 -46.27 2.96
N LYS A 90 3.40 -45.40 3.58
CA LYS A 90 2.52 -45.76 4.72
C LYS A 90 1.05 -45.38 4.46
N PRO A 91 0.07 -46.17 4.90
CA PRO A 91 -1.33 -45.80 4.85
C PRO A 91 -1.59 -44.61 5.82
N ILE A 92 -2.10 -43.49 5.25
CA ILE A 92 -2.32 -42.24 5.96
C ILE A 92 -3.81 -42.02 6.20
N LYS A 93 -4.17 -41.45 7.35
CA LYS A 93 -5.55 -41.06 7.64
C LYS A 93 -5.92 -39.79 6.91
N LEU A 94 -7.12 -39.73 6.34
CA LEU A 94 -7.64 -38.55 5.61
C LEU A 94 -7.51 -37.25 6.42
N LYS A 95 -7.71 -37.31 7.74
CA LYS A 95 -7.57 -36.14 8.63
C LYS A 95 -6.15 -35.54 8.59
N GLU A 96 -5.12 -36.37 8.58
CA GLU A 96 -3.72 -35.95 8.53
C GLU A 96 -3.41 -35.25 7.21
N ILE A 97 -3.88 -35.82 6.10
CA ILE A 97 -3.74 -35.21 4.76
C ILE A 97 -4.35 -33.82 4.73
N ILE A 98 -5.57 -33.65 5.26
CA ILE A 98 -6.26 -32.35 5.27
C ILE A 98 -5.48 -31.32 6.09
N ILE A 99 -4.99 -31.69 7.28
CA ILE A 99 -4.23 -30.75 8.15
C ILE A 99 -2.96 -30.30 7.45
N VAL A 100 -2.16 -31.23 6.93
CA VAL A 100 -0.92 -30.90 6.22
C VAL A 100 -1.20 -30.00 5.01
N PHE A 101 -2.19 -30.33 4.19
CA PHE A 101 -2.58 -29.53 3.05
C PHE A 101 -2.97 -28.08 3.44
N LEU A 102 -3.76 -27.91 4.53
CA LEU A 102 -4.16 -26.59 5.01
C LEU A 102 -2.97 -25.76 5.50
N VAL A 103 -2.00 -26.40 6.16
CA VAL A 103 -0.79 -25.74 6.64
C VAL A 103 0.08 -25.32 5.45
N ASP A 104 0.32 -26.19 4.50
CA ASP A 104 1.13 -25.90 3.32
C ASP A 104 0.53 -24.74 2.50
N ILE A 105 -0.78 -24.77 2.26
CA ILE A 105 -1.45 -23.69 1.50
C ILE A 105 -1.43 -22.36 2.27
N SER A 106 -1.58 -22.38 3.61
CA SER A 106 -1.50 -21.16 4.42
C SER A 106 -0.10 -20.57 4.43
N TYR A 107 0.95 -21.39 4.44
CA TYR A 107 2.33 -20.95 4.35
C TYR A 107 2.66 -20.32 2.99
N LEU A 108 2.22 -20.97 1.90
CA LEU A 108 2.39 -20.43 0.55
C LEU A 108 1.66 -19.09 0.39
N LEU A 109 0.43 -19.00 0.89
CA LEU A 109 -0.35 -17.77 0.84
C LEU A 109 0.30 -16.64 1.65
N ALA A 110 0.78 -16.93 2.87
CA ALA A 110 1.48 -15.95 3.70
C ALA A 110 2.77 -15.45 3.04
N SER A 111 3.54 -16.35 2.42
CA SER A 111 4.77 -16.02 1.71
C SER A 111 4.49 -15.15 0.48
N PHE A 112 3.47 -15.48 -0.30
CA PHE A 112 3.02 -14.67 -1.43
C PHE A 112 2.56 -13.28 -0.99
N LEU A 113 1.71 -13.19 0.04
CA LEU A 113 1.24 -11.92 0.58
C LEU A 113 2.38 -11.06 1.13
N ALA A 114 3.36 -11.66 1.81
CA ALA A 114 4.53 -10.95 2.31
C ALA A 114 5.33 -10.31 1.18
N LEU A 115 5.52 -11.00 0.05
CA LEU A 115 6.19 -10.47 -1.13
C LEU A 115 5.40 -9.32 -1.76
N VAL A 116 4.10 -9.51 -1.99
CA VAL A 116 3.24 -8.48 -2.61
C VAL A 116 3.18 -7.23 -1.74
N LEU A 117 2.93 -7.38 -0.43
CA LEU A 117 2.84 -6.25 0.49
C LEU A 117 4.19 -5.55 0.68
N SER A 118 5.31 -6.26 0.65
CA SER A 118 6.65 -5.66 0.71
C SER A 118 6.93 -4.80 -0.53
N ARG A 119 6.56 -5.27 -1.73
CA ARG A 119 6.66 -4.48 -2.97
C ARG A 119 5.78 -3.24 -2.92
N PHE A 120 4.56 -3.39 -2.42
CA PHE A 120 3.62 -2.29 -2.26
C PHE A 120 4.11 -1.27 -1.22
N ALA A 121 4.62 -1.72 -0.08
CA ALA A 121 5.21 -0.83 0.93
C ALA A 121 6.44 -0.08 0.39
N TYR A 122 7.31 -0.76 -0.36
CA TYR A 122 8.45 -0.12 -1.02
C TYR A 122 8.01 1.00 -1.98
N PHE A 123 6.97 0.75 -2.78
CA PHE A 123 6.40 1.78 -3.65
C PHE A 123 5.93 3.01 -2.85
N HIS A 124 5.13 2.82 -1.79
CA HIS A 124 4.66 3.92 -0.96
C HIS A 124 5.78 4.65 -0.22
N LEU A 125 6.81 3.95 0.27
CA LEU A 125 7.99 4.56 0.87
C LEU A 125 8.75 5.43 -0.14
N THR A 126 8.84 4.99 -1.38
CA THR A 126 9.46 5.78 -2.46
C THR A 126 8.66 7.06 -2.72
N LEU A 127 7.32 6.98 -2.76
CA LEU A 127 6.46 8.16 -2.90
C LEU A 127 6.63 9.14 -1.73
N VAL A 128 6.75 8.62 -0.49
CA VAL A 128 6.99 9.46 0.70
C VAL A 128 8.34 10.18 0.62
N ARG A 129 9.40 9.46 0.24
CA ARG A 129 10.74 10.06 0.06
C ARG A 129 10.73 11.20 -0.96
N LYS A 130 9.96 11.05 -2.02
CA LYS A 130 9.81 12.04 -3.09
C LYS A 130 8.76 13.11 -2.78
N ASN A 131 8.09 13.05 -1.63
CA ASN A 131 7.01 13.93 -1.22
C ASN A 131 5.88 14.07 -2.25
N ILE A 132 5.49 12.97 -2.87
CA ILE A 132 4.38 12.90 -3.83
C ILE A 132 3.31 11.93 -3.37
N THR A 133 2.11 12.06 -3.92
CA THR A 133 1.01 11.12 -3.73
C THR A 133 0.94 10.12 -4.88
N THR A 134 0.19 9.04 -4.69
CA THR A 134 -0.07 8.05 -5.75
C THR A 134 -0.76 8.71 -6.95
N ILE A 135 -1.72 9.61 -6.70
CA ILE A 135 -2.42 10.35 -7.78
C ILE A 135 -1.42 11.17 -8.59
N GLU A 136 -0.57 11.96 -7.92
CA GLU A 136 0.46 12.76 -8.59
C GLU A 136 1.44 11.89 -9.39
N SER A 137 1.83 10.75 -8.85
CA SER A 137 2.70 9.79 -9.56
C SER A 137 2.06 9.22 -10.83
N LEU A 138 0.73 9.10 -10.87
CA LEU A 138 -0.01 8.61 -12.03
C LEU A 138 -0.28 9.72 -13.05
N GLU A 139 -0.61 10.93 -12.60
CA GLU A 139 -0.86 12.09 -13.46
C GLU A 139 0.39 12.51 -14.26
N HIS A 140 1.57 12.33 -13.67
CA HIS A 140 2.84 12.82 -14.24
C HIS A 140 3.70 11.75 -14.92
N LYS A 141 3.17 10.60 -15.28
CA LYS A 141 3.88 9.61 -16.11
C LYS A 141 4.34 10.14 -17.49
N GLY A 142 3.95 11.37 -17.86
CA GLY A 142 4.27 12.01 -19.16
C GLY A 142 4.93 13.38 -19.07
N THR A 143 5.14 13.97 -17.90
CA THR A 143 5.75 15.29 -17.70
C THR A 143 6.95 15.20 -16.76
N ASP A 144 7.82 16.21 -16.83
CA ASP A 144 9.08 16.29 -16.10
C ASP A 144 8.90 16.06 -14.59
N TYR A 145 9.11 14.81 -14.16
CA TYR A 145 8.93 14.33 -12.79
C TYR A 145 9.85 15.04 -11.78
N GLU A 146 11.05 15.46 -12.20
CA GLU A 146 12.00 16.14 -11.34
C GLU A 146 11.52 17.54 -10.93
N SER A 147 10.89 18.28 -11.84
CA SER A 147 10.36 19.62 -11.54
C SER A 147 9.28 19.59 -10.46
N LEU A 148 8.49 18.53 -10.42
CA LEU A 148 7.44 18.30 -9.43
C LEU A 148 7.97 17.98 -8.04
N VAL A 149 8.99 17.14 -7.96
CA VAL A 149 9.66 16.83 -6.70
C VAL A 149 10.26 18.08 -6.09
N ILE A 150 10.90 18.91 -6.90
CA ILE A 150 11.48 20.20 -6.48
C ILE A 150 10.37 21.15 -5.99
N TYR A 151 9.27 21.27 -6.73
CA TYR A 151 8.12 22.11 -6.34
C TYR A 151 7.51 21.68 -5.01
N ASN A 152 7.21 20.38 -4.85
CA ASN A 152 6.61 19.83 -3.64
C ASN A 152 7.52 19.95 -2.41
N ASN A 153 8.83 19.80 -2.59
CA ASN A 153 9.81 20.03 -1.51
C ASN A 153 9.87 21.52 -1.10
N ARG A 154 9.77 22.44 -2.05
CA ARG A 154 9.74 23.88 -1.75
C ARG A 154 8.53 24.27 -0.91
N ILE A 155 7.34 23.71 -1.19
CA ILE A 155 6.14 23.94 -0.39
C ILE A 155 6.32 23.43 1.04
N ARG A 156 6.96 22.26 1.22
CA ARG A 156 7.20 21.68 2.56
C ARG A 156 8.02 22.59 3.47
N PHE A 157 9.01 23.29 2.93
CA PHE A 157 9.86 24.22 3.70
C PHE A 157 9.21 25.59 3.92
N SER A 158 8.16 25.96 3.18
CA SER A 158 7.44 27.23 3.38
C SER A 158 6.28 27.14 4.36
N THR A 159 5.93 25.95 4.85
CA THR A 159 4.82 25.69 5.79
C THR A 159 5.30 25.22 7.18
N MET A 160 6.61 25.21 7.40
CA MET A 160 7.25 25.11 8.73
C MET A 160 7.64 26.50 9.24
#